data_a2654a044570054850a41a867eb5dc8a
#
_entry.id   a2654a044570054850a41a867eb5dc8a
#
_cell.length_a   1.000
_cell.length_b   1.000
_cell.length_c   1.000
_cell.angle_alpha   90.00
_cell.angle_beta   90.00
_cell.angle_gamma   90.00
#
_symmetry.space_group_name_H-M   'P 1'
#
loop_
_entity.id
_entity.type
_entity.pdbx_description
1 polymer ?
#
loop_
_entity_poly.entity_id
_entity_poly.type
_entity_poly.pdbx_seq_one_letter_code
_entity_poly.pdbx_strand_id
1 'polypeptide(L)'
;MSAKDAPSPKIYLIDDDPNDVIIIQRLCESVGYKVESFVSPQAFLMQVRPTGPCCIVADLMMPEMTGLQLHAELQESETVIPIIVITGHADAQTCRTALHNGVFDFVEKSFNPHDLLVVIQAAIEESTKLNHERRVRDLAKQQVDHLSKREAEVMKLLITGLSLKAIASELGISVQTASKHRIRLFEKLEVHNEVELVKLMMRINPMLPLTSYNVA
;
A
#
# COMPACT_ATOMS: atom_id res chain seq x y z
N MET A 1 21.54 -0.96 5.91
CA MET A 1 21.29 0.22 5.06
C MET A 1 21.11 1.41 5.98
N SER A 2 21.91 2.45 5.80
CA SER A 2 21.86 3.64 6.66
C SER A 2 20.55 4.41 6.42
N ALA A 3 20.00 5.06 7.47
CA ALA A 3 18.78 5.87 7.41
C ALA A 3 18.82 7.04 6.40
N LYS A 4 19.91 7.19 5.65
CA LYS A 4 20.13 8.23 4.62
C LYS A 4 19.59 7.88 3.23
N ASP A 5 19.18 6.63 2.97
CA ASP A 5 18.72 6.18 1.63
C ASP A 5 17.20 6.07 1.48
N ALA A 6 16.42 6.45 2.49
CA ALA A 6 14.97 6.53 2.34
C ALA A 6 14.61 7.77 1.48
N PRO A 7 13.81 7.63 0.44
CA PRO A 7 13.35 8.77 -0.35
C PRO A 7 12.64 9.76 0.57
N SER A 8 13.03 11.03 0.48
CA SER A 8 12.39 12.09 1.27
C SER A 8 10.89 12.13 0.94
N PRO A 9 10.03 12.25 1.97
CA PRO A 9 8.59 12.32 1.76
C PRO A 9 8.21 13.45 0.79
N LYS A 10 7.20 13.19 -0.05
CA LYS A 10 6.70 14.17 -1.01
C LYS A 10 5.22 14.47 -0.77
N ILE A 11 4.86 15.73 -0.88
CA ILE A 11 3.48 16.19 -0.85
C ILE A 11 3.05 16.54 -2.29
N TYR A 12 1.94 15.98 -2.72
CA TYR A 12 1.27 16.37 -3.95
C TYR A 12 0.12 17.30 -3.61
N LEU A 13 0.23 18.55 -4.00
CA LEU A 13 -0.78 19.57 -3.75
C LEU A 13 -1.62 19.78 -5.02
N ILE A 14 -2.93 19.63 -4.91
CA ILE A 14 -3.84 19.72 -6.04
C ILE A 14 -4.93 20.74 -5.70
N ASP A 15 -4.85 21.90 -6.32
CA ASP A 15 -5.79 22.99 -6.12
C ASP A 15 -5.78 23.88 -7.37
N ASP A 16 -6.94 24.34 -7.83
CA ASP A 16 -7.09 25.21 -8.98
C ASP A 16 -6.90 26.71 -8.62
N ASP A 17 -6.90 27.06 -7.32
CA ASP A 17 -6.56 28.40 -6.87
C ASP A 17 -5.06 28.57 -6.64
N PRO A 18 -4.35 29.37 -7.45
CA PRO A 18 -2.91 29.58 -7.32
C PRO A 18 -2.53 30.24 -5.97
N ASN A 19 -3.43 30.97 -5.31
CA ASN A 19 -3.14 31.59 -4.01
C ASN A 19 -3.05 30.54 -2.92
N ASP A 20 -4.00 29.59 -2.89
CA ASP A 20 -4.01 28.49 -1.95
C ASP A 20 -2.78 27.58 -2.17
N VAL A 21 -2.44 27.29 -3.43
CA VAL A 21 -1.22 26.58 -3.78
C VAL A 21 0.02 27.24 -3.19
N ILE A 22 0.19 28.57 -3.38
CA ILE A 22 1.38 29.29 -2.89
C ILE A 22 1.45 29.23 -1.35
N ILE A 23 0.33 29.40 -0.67
CA ILE A 23 0.27 29.42 0.80
C ILE A 23 0.63 28.07 1.36
N ILE A 24 -0.02 27.00 0.88
CA ILE A 24 0.18 25.64 1.39
C ILE A 24 1.56 25.12 1.02
N GLN A 25 2.03 25.37 -0.19
CA GLN A 25 3.36 24.99 -0.63
C GLN A 25 4.43 25.60 0.26
N ARG A 26 4.42 26.93 0.49
CA ARG A 26 5.36 27.60 1.38
C ARG A 26 5.33 27.08 2.80
N LEU A 27 4.13 26.79 3.31
CA LEU A 27 3.97 26.21 4.64
C LEU A 27 4.69 24.86 4.74
N CYS A 28 4.45 23.95 3.79
CA CYS A 28 5.06 22.63 3.78
C CYS A 28 6.58 22.68 3.56
N GLU A 29 7.06 23.52 2.65
CA GLU A 29 8.48 23.73 2.39
C GLU A 29 9.23 24.33 3.58
N SER A 30 8.57 25.18 4.38
CA SER A 30 9.17 25.79 5.58
C SER A 30 9.60 24.76 6.64
N VAL A 31 8.99 23.56 6.64
CA VAL A 31 9.32 22.45 7.54
C VAL A 31 10.08 21.32 6.82
N GLY A 32 10.53 21.57 5.58
CA GLY A 32 11.43 20.68 4.85
C GLY A 32 10.75 19.63 3.98
N TYR A 33 9.45 19.67 3.76
CA TYR A 33 8.78 18.79 2.81
C TYR A 33 9.05 19.24 1.37
N LYS A 34 9.15 18.25 0.47
CA LYS A 34 9.14 18.51 -0.97
C LYS A 34 7.70 18.55 -1.46
N VAL A 35 7.32 19.62 -2.15
CA VAL A 35 5.98 19.81 -2.68
C VAL A 35 6.04 19.81 -4.22
N GLU A 36 5.08 19.12 -4.83
CA GLU A 36 4.81 19.19 -6.25
C GLU A 36 3.33 19.54 -6.43
N SER A 37 3.06 20.64 -7.14
CA SER A 37 1.70 21.20 -7.26
C SER A 37 1.10 20.95 -8.64
N PHE A 38 -0.20 20.72 -8.68
CA PHE A 38 -1.00 20.47 -9.87
C PHE A 38 -2.26 21.35 -9.83
N VAL A 39 -2.63 21.90 -10.96
CA VAL A 39 -3.82 22.73 -11.09
C VAL A 39 -5.11 21.93 -11.33
N SER A 40 -4.99 20.62 -11.51
CA SER A 40 -6.14 19.73 -11.68
C SER A 40 -5.79 18.28 -11.31
N PRO A 41 -6.79 17.49 -10.87
CA PRO A 41 -6.62 16.06 -10.62
C PRO A 41 -6.16 15.28 -11.85
N GLN A 42 -6.63 15.66 -13.04
CA GLN A 42 -6.25 14.99 -14.30
C GLN A 42 -4.77 15.16 -14.59
N ALA A 43 -4.21 16.37 -14.38
CA ALA A 43 -2.79 16.61 -14.55
C ALA A 43 -1.95 15.71 -13.62
N PHE A 44 -2.37 15.57 -12.37
CA PHE A 44 -1.75 14.67 -11.41
C PHE A 44 -1.82 13.21 -11.88
N LEU A 45 -3.00 12.69 -12.21
CA LEU A 45 -3.22 11.31 -12.63
C LEU A 45 -2.41 10.92 -13.88
N MET A 46 -2.22 11.87 -14.81
CA MET A 46 -1.43 11.64 -16.03
C MET A 46 0.08 11.59 -15.76
N GLN A 47 0.58 12.41 -14.85
CA GLN A 47 2.01 12.67 -14.70
C GLN A 47 2.67 11.89 -13.56
N VAL A 48 1.90 11.53 -12.51
CA VAL A 48 2.47 11.02 -11.28
C VAL A 48 2.35 9.52 -11.16
N ARG A 49 3.49 8.88 -10.82
CA ARG A 49 3.57 7.48 -10.37
C ARG A 49 4.41 7.48 -9.10
N PRO A 50 3.77 7.55 -7.92
CA PRO A 50 4.48 7.66 -6.65
C PRO A 50 5.37 6.44 -6.37
N THR A 51 6.61 6.68 -5.97
CA THR A 51 7.61 5.62 -5.71
C THR A 51 8.11 5.58 -4.27
N GLY A 52 7.56 6.39 -3.39
CA GLY A 52 7.99 6.47 -1.98
C GLY A 52 6.91 7.06 -1.09
N PRO A 53 7.22 7.33 0.19
CA PRO A 53 6.28 7.95 1.11
C PRO A 53 5.78 9.29 0.58
N CYS A 54 4.47 9.46 0.51
CA CYS A 54 3.84 10.67 0.01
C CYS A 54 2.41 10.81 0.55
N CYS A 55 1.88 12.01 0.50
CA CYS A 55 0.45 12.24 0.67
C CYS A 55 -0.06 13.22 -0.40
N ILE A 56 -1.34 13.23 -0.61
CA ILE A 56 -2.04 14.20 -1.45
C ILE A 56 -2.75 15.18 -0.53
N VAL A 57 -2.62 16.46 -0.84
CA VAL A 57 -3.43 17.53 -0.25
C VAL A 57 -4.25 18.10 -1.42
N ALA A 58 -5.56 17.88 -1.42
CA ALA A 58 -6.41 18.23 -2.54
C ALA A 58 -7.55 19.14 -2.10
N ASP A 59 -7.86 20.18 -2.90
CA ASP A 59 -9.11 20.91 -2.72
C ASP A 59 -10.30 19.99 -2.98
N LEU A 60 -11.38 20.20 -2.20
CA LEU A 60 -12.62 19.45 -2.40
C LEU A 60 -13.28 19.83 -3.74
N MET A 61 -13.32 21.12 -4.05
CA MET A 61 -14.13 21.69 -5.15
C MET A 61 -13.22 22.21 -6.26
N MET A 62 -12.86 21.32 -7.19
CA MET A 62 -12.11 21.69 -8.39
C MET A 62 -12.95 21.46 -9.65
N PRO A 63 -12.67 22.19 -10.74
CA PRO A 63 -13.33 21.94 -12.04
C PRO A 63 -13.15 20.49 -12.50
N GLU A 64 -14.16 19.94 -13.15
CA GLU A 64 -14.18 18.61 -13.79
C GLU A 64 -14.12 17.41 -12.83
N MET A 65 -13.33 17.47 -11.75
CA MET A 65 -13.18 16.37 -10.80
C MET A 65 -12.93 16.90 -9.39
N THR A 66 -13.74 16.47 -8.44
CA THR A 66 -13.58 16.84 -7.02
C THR A 66 -12.44 16.04 -6.35
N GLY A 67 -11.93 16.52 -5.21
CA GLY A 67 -10.96 15.78 -4.41
C GLY A 67 -11.44 14.40 -3.97
N LEU A 68 -12.75 14.22 -3.75
CA LEU A 68 -13.36 12.91 -3.43
C LEU A 68 -13.42 11.99 -4.65
N GLN A 69 -13.67 12.51 -5.83
CA GLN A 69 -13.64 11.72 -7.07
C GLN A 69 -12.20 11.29 -7.40
N LEU A 70 -11.22 12.16 -7.18
CA LEU A 70 -9.80 11.79 -7.27
C LEU A 70 -9.45 10.62 -6.34
N HIS A 71 -9.93 10.68 -5.09
CA HIS A 71 -9.71 9.58 -4.14
C HIS A 71 -10.31 8.26 -4.65
N ALA A 72 -11.55 8.28 -5.15
CA ALA A 72 -12.19 7.09 -5.72
C ALA A 72 -11.42 6.50 -6.91
N GLU A 73 -10.95 7.35 -7.83
CA GLU A 73 -10.14 6.94 -8.99
C GLU A 73 -8.82 6.28 -8.58
N LEU A 74 -8.17 6.82 -7.53
CA LEU A 74 -6.94 6.23 -6.99
C LEU A 74 -7.18 4.89 -6.31
N GLN A 75 -8.31 4.71 -5.64
CA GLN A 75 -8.69 3.41 -5.06
C GLN A 75 -8.93 2.35 -6.15
N GLU A 76 -9.60 2.69 -7.24
CA GLU A 76 -9.82 1.78 -8.37
C GLU A 76 -8.50 1.34 -9.03
N SER A 77 -7.50 2.21 -9.05
CA SER A 77 -6.15 1.91 -9.57
C SER A 77 -5.24 1.14 -8.60
N GLU A 78 -5.76 0.70 -7.44
CA GLU A 78 -5.00 0.05 -6.36
C GLU A 78 -3.85 0.92 -5.82
N THR A 79 -3.90 2.24 -6.06
CA THR A 79 -2.88 3.18 -5.61
C THR A 79 -3.25 3.73 -4.25
N VAL A 80 -2.68 3.16 -3.19
CA VAL A 80 -2.97 3.57 -1.81
C VAL A 80 -2.05 4.72 -1.41
N ILE A 81 -2.59 5.95 -1.51
CA ILE A 81 -1.93 7.19 -1.06
C ILE A 81 -2.89 7.89 -0.10
N PRO A 82 -2.47 8.27 1.11
CA PRO A 82 -3.28 9.09 2.00
C PRO A 82 -3.65 10.42 1.34
N ILE A 83 -4.95 10.71 1.29
CA ILE A 83 -5.49 11.97 0.76
C ILE A 83 -6.08 12.79 1.90
N ILE A 84 -5.62 14.02 2.03
CA ILE A 84 -6.16 15.06 2.88
C ILE A 84 -6.99 15.98 1.98
N VAL A 85 -8.26 16.13 2.28
CA VAL A 85 -9.16 17.02 1.51
C VAL A 85 -9.26 18.35 2.23
N ILE A 86 -8.94 19.45 1.52
CA ILE A 86 -9.14 20.81 2.02
C ILE A 86 -10.45 21.34 1.46
N THR A 87 -11.23 22.04 2.28
CA THR A 87 -12.52 22.56 1.85
C THR A 87 -12.87 23.88 2.54
N GLY A 88 -13.44 24.83 1.79
CA GLY A 88 -13.99 26.07 2.33
C GLY A 88 -15.30 25.88 3.09
N HIS A 89 -16.05 24.83 2.79
CA HIS A 89 -17.31 24.47 3.44
C HIS A 89 -17.50 22.97 3.36
N ALA A 90 -17.37 22.32 4.50
CA ALA A 90 -17.68 20.89 4.60
C ALA A 90 -18.94 20.72 5.44
N ASP A 91 -20.00 20.14 4.85
CA ASP A 91 -21.06 19.62 5.69
C ASP A 91 -20.60 18.35 6.42
N ALA A 92 -21.01 18.21 7.67
CA ALA A 92 -20.57 17.12 8.52
C ALA A 92 -20.93 15.71 7.97
N GLN A 93 -21.94 15.61 7.10
CA GLN A 93 -22.36 14.36 6.51
C GLN A 93 -21.41 13.94 5.38
N THR A 94 -21.03 14.86 4.51
CA THR A 94 -20.05 14.65 3.44
C THR A 94 -18.70 14.26 4.02
N CYS A 95 -18.20 14.96 5.03
CA CYS A 95 -16.94 14.61 5.71
C CYS A 95 -17.00 13.21 6.31
N ARG A 96 -18.05 12.86 7.04
CA ARG A 96 -18.18 11.54 7.67
C ARG A 96 -18.24 10.42 6.63
N THR A 97 -18.97 10.60 5.56
CA THR A 97 -19.09 9.62 4.47
C THR A 97 -17.74 9.40 3.80
N ALA A 98 -17.00 10.46 3.52
CA ALA A 98 -15.72 10.39 2.84
C ALA A 98 -14.62 9.76 3.73
N LEU A 99 -14.57 10.08 5.02
CA LEU A 99 -13.70 9.40 5.98
C LEU A 99 -14.01 7.89 6.05
N HIS A 100 -15.30 7.54 6.05
CA HIS A 100 -15.71 6.14 6.02
C HIS A 100 -15.28 5.43 4.72
N ASN A 101 -15.20 6.16 3.62
CA ASN A 101 -14.75 5.67 2.33
C ASN A 101 -13.21 5.69 2.17
N GLY A 102 -12.46 6.05 3.21
CA GLY A 102 -11.00 5.93 3.24
C GLY A 102 -10.22 7.21 2.90
N VAL A 103 -10.87 8.36 2.79
CA VAL A 103 -10.17 9.66 2.82
C VAL A 103 -9.43 9.75 4.15
N PHE A 104 -8.17 10.16 4.13
CA PHE A 104 -7.33 10.17 5.34
C PHE A 104 -7.83 11.18 6.36
N ASP A 105 -8.06 12.43 5.93
CA ASP A 105 -8.61 13.49 6.79
C ASP A 105 -9.20 14.64 5.97
N PHE A 106 -9.93 15.52 6.67
CA PHE A 106 -10.49 16.78 6.16
C PHE A 106 -9.95 17.96 6.94
N VAL A 107 -9.60 19.03 6.22
CA VAL A 107 -9.14 20.30 6.81
C VAL A 107 -9.96 21.46 6.22
N GLU A 108 -10.56 22.28 7.05
CA GLU A 108 -11.29 23.47 6.61
C GLU A 108 -10.34 24.60 6.22
N LYS A 109 -10.59 25.32 5.10
CA LYS A 109 -9.70 26.40 4.57
C LYS A 109 -9.42 27.55 5.53
N SER A 110 -10.14 27.64 6.65
CA SER A 110 -9.82 28.52 7.79
C SER A 110 -8.80 27.89 8.77
N PHE A 111 -8.06 26.86 8.34
CA PHE A 111 -7.16 26.09 9.18
C PHE A 111 -6.04 26.93 9.81
N ASN A 112 -5.67 26.54 11.03
CA ASN A 112 -4.39 26.96 11.59
C ASN A 112 -3.23 26.22 10.84
N PRO A 113 -2.18 26.93 10.39
CA PRO A 113 -1.03 26.31 9.74
C PRO A 113 -0.46 25.10 10.48
N HIS A 114 -0.42 25.15 11.81
CA HIS A 114 0.07 24.04 12.64
C HIS A 114 -0.81 22.79 12.50
N ASP A 115 -2.13 22.94 12.48
CA ASP A 115 -3.08 21.82 12.42
C ASP A 115 -2.96 21.09 11.08
N LEU A 116 -2.82 21.82 9.98
CA LEU A 116 -2.57 21.21 8.66
C LEU A 116 -1.25 20.43 8.64
N LEU A 117 -0.18 20.97 9.22
CA LEU A 117 1.11 20.25 9.28
C LEU A 117 1.03 18.98 10.13
N VAL A 118 0.27 18.97 11.21
CA VAL A 118 0.04 17.77 12.04
C VAL A 118 -0.66 16.67 11.22
N VAL A 119 -1.70 17.03 10.46
CA VAL A 119 -2.43 16.07 9.61
C VAL A 119 -1.52 15.56 8.48
N ILE A 120 -0.75 16.43 7.84
CA ILE A 120 0.22 16.04 6.80
C ILE A 120 1.26 15.08 7.37
N GLN A 121 1.81 15.35 8.55
CA GLN A 121 2.78 14.45 9.18
C GLN A 121 2.17 13.08 9.43
N ALA A 122 0.98 12.99 9.99
CA ALA A 122 0.28 11.73 10.22
C ALA A 122 0.02 10.97 8.90
N ALA A 123 -0.36 11.66 7.84
CA ALA A 123 -0.55 11.07 6.50
C ALA A 123 0.76 10.51 5.92
N ILE A 124 1.88 11.20 6.09
CA ILE A 124 3.21 10.73 5.65
C ILE A 124 3.66 9.50 6.47
N GLU A 125 3.41 9.48 7.77
CA GLU A 125 3.70 8.32 8.62
C GLU A 125 2.90 7.09 8.17
N GLU A 126 1.60 7.24 7.89
CA GLU A 126 0.78 6.16 7.36
C GLU A 126 1.26 5.71 5.97
N SER A 127 1.58 6.65 5.08
CA SER A 127 2.16 6.34 3.77
C SER A 127 3.47 5.57 3.88
N THR A 128 4.32 5.91 4.84
CA THR A 128 5.59 5.22 5.09
C THR A 128 5.35 3.76 5.49
N LYS A 129 4.38 3.51 6.37
CA LYS A 129 3.97 2.17 6.78
C LYS A 129 3.42 1.36 5.61
N LEU A 130 2.48 1.92 4.84
CA LEU A 130 1.89 1.28 3.66
C LEU A 130 2.96 0.93 2.61
N ASN A 131 3.91 1.83 2.35
CA ASN A 131 5.02 1.58 1.43
C ASN A 131 5.96 0.47 1.93
N HIS A 132 6.21 0.41 3.23
CA HIS A 132 7.00 -0.68 3.82
C HIS A 132 6.29 -2.03 3.66
N GLU A 133 5.01 -2.12 4.00
CA GLU A 133 4.19 -3.34 3.86
C GLU A 133 4.13 -3.81 2.40
N ARG A 134 3.90 -2.88 1.47
CA ARG A 134 3.93 -3.17 0.03
C ARG A 134 5.28 -3.73 -0.41
N ARG A 135 6.38 -3.08 -0.01
CA ARG A 135 7.73 -3.55 -0.35
C ARG A 135 8.02 -4.96 0.17
N VAL A 136 7.63 -5.24 1.42
CA VAL A 136 7.78 -6.58 2.02
C VAL A 136 6.96 -7.61 1.24
N ARG A 137 5.74 -7.27 0.84
CA ARG A 137 4.88 -8.13 0.03
C ARG A 137 5.45 -8.38 -1.36
N ASP A 138 5.95 -7.34 -2.03
CA ASP A 138 6.52 -7.44 -3.37
C ASP A 138 7.79 -8.31 -3.39
N LEU A 139 8.66 -8.17 -2.37
CA LEU A 139 9.83 -9.04 -2.20
C LEU A 139 9.41 -10.49 -1.99
N ALA A 140 8.44 -10.75 -1.14
CA ALA A 140 7.92 -12.10 -0.92
C ALA A 140 7.34 -12.71 -2.20
N LYS A 141 6.60 -11.91 -2.98
CA LYS A 141 6.05 -12.33 -4.27
C LYS A 141 7.16 -12.68 -5.27
N GLN A 142 8.20 -11.85 -5.37
CA GLN A 142 9.36 -12.13 -6.22
C GLN A 142 10.03 -13.46 -5.84
N GLN A 143 10.21 -13.75 -4.55
CA GLN A 143 10.77 -15.04 -4.12
C GLN A 143 9.90 -16.22 -4.60
N VAL A 144 8.58 -16.11 -4.49
CA VAL A 144 7.66 -17.16 -4.96
C VAL A 144 7.70 -17.32 -6.49
N ASP A 145 7.81 -16.23 -7.24
CA ASP A 145 7.88 -16.25 -8.70
C ASP A 145 9.17 -16.96 -9.23
N HIS A 146 10.23 -17.07 -8.40
CA HIS A 146 11.46 -17.81 -8.73
C HIS A 146 11.36 -19.32 -8.48
N LEU A 147 10.23 -19.83 -8.00
CA LEU A 147 10.02 -21.27 -7.83
C LEU A 147 9.83 -21.95 -9.17
N SER A 148 10.41 -23.15 -9.30
CA SER A 148 10.06 -24.03 -10.43
C SER A 148 8.59 -24.49 -10.32
N LYS A 149 8.00 -24.92 -11.43
CA LYS A 149 6.61 -25.44 -11.46
C LYS A 149 6.38 -26.52 -10.40
N ARG A 150 7.33 -27.44 -10.21
CA ARG A 150 7.23 -28.52 -9.22
C ARG A 150 7.35 -28.02 -7.77
N GLU A 151 8.22 -27.06 -7.51
CA GLU A 151 8.32 -26.42 -6.17
C GLU A 151 7.03 -25.65 -5.85
N ALA A 152 6.46 -24.92 -6.83
CA ALA A 152 5.20 -24.22 -6.65
C ALA A 152 3.99 -25.17 -6.41
N GLU A 153 3.95 -26.31 -7.09
CA GLU A 153 2.93 -27.36 -6.85
C GLU A 153 3.05 -27.93 -5.43
N VAL A 154 4.27 -28.27 -5.00
CA VAL A 154 4.54 -28.75 -3.63
C VAL A 154 4.18 -27.66 -2.60
N MET A 155 4.52 -26.39 -2.83
CA MET A 155 4.18 -25.27 -1.97
C MET A 155 2.66 -25.17 -1.78
N LYS A 156 1.89 -25.19 -2.87
CA LYS A 156 0.41 -25.10 -2.81
C LYS A 156 -0.20 -26.19 -1.93
N LEU A 157 0.34 -27.40 -1.98
CA LEU A 157 -0.15 -28.52 -1.19
C LEU A 157 0.33 -28.46 0.26
N LEU A 158 1.55 -27.97 0.51
CA LEU A 158 2.06 -27.78 1.88
C LEU A 158 1.24 -26.76 2.68
N ILE A 159 0.84 -25.66 2.06
CA ILE A 159 0.05 -24.62 2.74
C ILE A 159 -1.37 -25.08 3.09
N THR A 160 -1.89 -26.15 2.46
CA THR A 160 -3.15 -26.80 2.86
C THR A 160 -2.98 -27.80 4.00
N GLY A 161 -1.77 -27.99 4.52
CA GLY A 161 -1.49 -28.90 5.63
C GLY A 161 -1.33 -30.37 5.24
N LEU A 162 -1.22 -30.69 3.94
CA LEU A 162 -1.03 -32.06 3.48
C LEU A 162 0.34 -32.62 3.88
N SER A 163 0.37 -33.88 4.32
CA SER A 163 1.61 -34.58 4.59
C SER A 163 2.42 -34.84 3.32
N LEU A 164 3.74 -34.93 3.42
CA LEU A 164 4.61 -35.26 2.28
C LEU A 164 4.22 -36.55 1.54
N LYS A 165 3.66 -37.52 2.27
CA LYS A 165 3.16 -38.78 1.67
C LYS A 165 1.92 -38.50 0.80
N ALA A 166 1.00 -37.67 1.27
CA ALA A 166 -0.19 -37.28 0.52
C ALA A 166 0.20 -36.43 -0.70
N ILE A 167 1.12 -35.46 -0.56
CA ILE A 167 1.65 -34.65 -1.64
C ILE A 167 2.32 -35.52 -2.73
N ALA A 168 3.13 -36.50 -2.32
CA ALA A 168 3.78 -37.40 -3.25
C ALA A 168 2.76 -38.22 -4.05
N SER A 169 1.69 -38.71 -3.40
CA SER A 169 0.59 -39.41 -4.04
C SER A 169 -0.17 -38.51 -5.03
N GLU A 170 -0.51 -37.29 -4.63
CA GLU A 170 -1.22 -36.30 -5.45
C GLU A 170 -0.45 -35.93 -6.72
N LEU A 171 0.85 -35.74 -6.58
CA LEU A 171 1.71 -35.31 -7.69
C LEU A 171 2.28 -36.47 -8.52
N GLY A 172 1.98 -37.75 -8.17
CA GLY A 172 2.49 -38.94 -8.86
C GLY A 172 4.01 -39.10 -8.77
N ILE A 173 4.63 -38.73 -7.64
CA ILE A 173 6.08 -38.80 -7.43
C ILE A 173 6.43 -39.59 -6.16
N SER A 174 7.70 -39.96 -5.99
CA SER A 174 8.13 -40.58 -4.73
C SER A 174 8.15 -39.59 -3.56
N VAL A 175 7.95 -40.09 -2.33
CA VAL A 175 8.07 -39.26 -1.12
C VAL A 175 9.46 -38.61 -1.02
N GLN A 176 10.51 -39.31 -1.45
CA GLN A 176 11.86 -38.76 -1.48
C GLN A 176 11.98 -37.59 -2.46
N THR A 177 11.30 -37.66 -3.61
CA THR A 177 11.26 -36.58 -4.61
C THR A 177 10.48 -35.38 -4.07
N ALA A 178 9.33 -35.59 -3.43
CA ALA A 178 8.56 -34.55 -2.77
C ALA A 178 9.38 -33.86 -1.67
N SER A 179 10.12 -34.64 -0.86
CA SER A 179 11.01 -34.10 0.17
C SER A 179 12.13 -33.22 -0.41
N LYS A 180 12.75 -33.64 -1.53
CA LYS A 180 13.77 -32.83 -2.23
C LYS A 180 13.19 -31.49 -2.73
N HIS A 181 11.97 -31.50 -3.29
CA HIS A 181 11.31 -30.27 -3.72
C HIS A 181 10.98 -29.36 -2.53
N ARG A 182 10.52 -29.94 -1.39
CA ARG A 182 10.27 -29.18 -0.16
C ARG A 182 11.56 -28.51 0.37
N ILE A 183 12.68 -29.22 0.40
CA ILE A 183 13.96 -28.65 0.86
C ILE A 183 14.36 -27.47 -0.03
N ARG A 184 14.37 -27.66 -1.35
CA ARG A 184 14.73 -26.59 -2.30
C ARG A 184 13.78 -25.39 -2.23
N LEU A 185 12.48 -25.65 -2.05
CA LEU A 185 11.46 -24.63 -1.84
C LEU A 185 11.79 -23.81 -0.59
N PHE A 186 12.09 -24.46 0.54
CA PHE A 186 12.41 -23.81 1.81
C PHE A 186 13.68 -22.97 1.71
N GLU A 187 14.72 -23.48 1.06
CA GLU A 187 15.96 -22.75 0.78
C GLU A 187 15.72 -21.51 -0.04
N LYS A 188 14.91 -21.60 -1.13
CA LYS A 188 14.62 -20.47 -2.01
C LYS A 188 13.74 -19.38 -1.37
N LEU A 189 12.81 -19.78 -0.51
CA LEU A 189 11.92 -18.87 0.20
C LEU A 189 12.50 -18.40 1.54
N GLU A 190 13.69 -18.89 1.93
CA GLU A 190 14.35 -18.59 3.21
C GLU A 190 13.43 -18.86 4.42
N VAL A 191 12.68 -19.99 4.37
CA VAL A 191 11.80 -20.44 5.45
C VAL A 191 12.31 -21.77 6.03
N HIS A 192 12.09 -21.99 7.32
CA HIS A 192 12.60 -23.18 8.01
C HIS A 192 11.52 -24.25 8.28
N ASN A 193 10.27 -23.88 8.20
CA ASN A 193 9.13 -24.77 8.48
C ASN A 193 7.86 -24.31 7.76
N GLU A 194 6.82 -25.15 7.80
CA GLU A 194 5.54 -24.90 7.17
C GLU A 194 4.80 -23.68 7.76
N VAL A 195 5.00 -23.40 9.05
CA VAL A 195 4.39 -22.23 9.70
C VAL A 195 4.96 -20.93 9.14
N GLU A 196 6.27 -20.87 8.92
CA GLU A 196 6.93 -19.73 8.29
C GLU A 196 6.51 -19.59 6.82
N LEU A 197 6.36 -20.70 6.11
CA LEU A 197 5.83 -20.72 4.74
C LEU A 197 4.42 -20.12 4.69
N VAL A 198 3.53 -20.55 5.57
CA VAL A 198 2.17 -20.01 5.64
C VAL A 198 2.18 -18.52 5.98
N LYS A 199 3.00 -18.07 6.94
CA LYS A 199 3.15 -16.65 7.27
C LYS A 199 3.65 -15.83 6.07
N LEU A 200 4.60 -16.36 5.29
CA LEU A 200 5.07 -15.73 4.06
C LEU A 200 3.93 -15.58 3.04
N MET A 201 3.18 -16.64 2.82
CA MET A 201 2.06 -16.64 1.89
C MET A 201 0.91 -15.69 2.33
N MET A 202 0.64 -15.59 3.63
CA MET A 202 -0.32 -14.61 4.16
C MET A 202 0.11 -13.15 3.97
N ARG A 203 1.42 -12.87 3.92
CA ARG A 203 1.91 -11.53 3.57
C ARG A 203 1.62 -11.18 2.10
N ILE A 204 1.69 -12.17 1.20
CA ILE A 204 1.41 -11.98 -0.23
C ILE A 204 -0.10 -11.86 -0.47
N ASN A 205 -0.87 -12.72 0.17
CA ASN A 205 -2.33 -12.74 0.06
C ASN A 205 -2.97 -12.93 1.44
N PRO A 206 -3.41 -11.84 2.10
CA PRO A 206 -4.06 -11.91 3.41
C PRO A 206 -5.38 -12.71 3.42
N MET A 207 -6.01 -12.87 2.25
CA MET A 207 -7.26 -13.63 2.07
C MET A 207 -7.02 -15.11 1.73
N LEU A 208 -5.82 -15.66 1.92
CA LEU A 208 -5.58 -17.08 1.73
C LEU A 208 -6.53 -17.88 2.65
N PRO A 209 -7.45 -18.67 2.08
CA PRO A 209 -8.33 -19.48 2.89
C PRO A 209 -7.50 -20.52 3.66
N LEU A 210 -7.35 -20.31 4.94
CA LEU A 210 -6.83 -21.34 5.86
C LEU A 210 -7.93 -22.42 6.04
N THR A 211 -8.36 -23.04 4.94
CA THR A 211 -9.30 -24.14 5.01
C THR A 211 -8.57 -25.37 5.52
N SER A 212 -8.95 -25.74 6.73
CA SER A 212 -8.75 -27.04 7.36
C SER A 212 -7.39 -27.28 8.03
N TYR A 213 -7.03 -26.54 9.07
CA TYR A 213 -6.31 -27.16 10.16
C TYR A 213 -7.31 -28.03 10.98
N ASN A 214 -7.66 -29.20 10.48
CA ASN A 214 -8.15 -30.26 11.35
C ASN A 214 -6.94 -30.82 12.09
N VAL A 215 -6.76 -30.34 13.32
CA VAL A 215 -5.94 -31.02 14.32
C VAL A 215 -6.74 -32.25 14.75
N ALA A 216 -6.34 -33.40 14.26
CA ALA A 216 -6.67 -34.69 14.82
C ALA A 216 -5.42 -35.29 15.44
#